data_89dcaea536ccb4ffb6c16cc0d84ace06
#
_entry.id   89dcaea536ccb4ffb6c16cc0d84ace06
#
_cell.length_a   1.000
_cell.length_b   1.000
_cell.length_c   1.000
_cell.angle_alpha   90.00
_cell.angle_beta   90.00
_cell.angle_gamma   90.00
#
_symmetry.space_group_name_H-M   'P 1'
#
loop_
_entity.id
_entity.type
_entity.pdbx_description
1 polymer ?
#
loop_
_entity_poly.entity_id
_entity_poly.type
_entity_poly.pdbx_seq_one_letter_code
_entity_poly.pdbx_strand_id
1 'polypeptide(L)'
;MPRLDGKTVVVTGANSGLGFEGTRAFAAKGATVVMACRSVERAEDAADEIRADAGGEVDGALDVRECDLASLDSVASFADGLAADYDAVDVLCNNAGVMAIPRSETEDGFETQFGVNHLGHFALTGRLFDLLDAAEGIGGDGAARSAAGSRTESGDARVVTQSSGAHEQGEMDFSDLNWERSYGKWKAYGRSKLSNLLFAYELQRRLDASEDVSGVRSVACHPGYTDTNLQMRTAEESGNPLMKVGMKVANAVLGQDPDVGVEPMLYAATTDIDGGAYVEPGGFMNMRGHPTVGRSNDASYDREDARRLWEYSTEATGVEFPV
;
A
#
# COMPACT_ATOMS: atom_id res chain seq x y z
N MET A 1 -11.09 -4.64 14.40
CA MET A 1 -9.99 -3.66 14.48
C MET A 1 -9.98 -3.01 15.85
N PRO A 2 -8.82 -2.88 16.54
CA PRO A 2 -8.69 -2.24 17.84
C PRO A 2 -8.94 -0.72 17.75
N ARG A 3 -8.96 -0.03 18.91
CA ARG A 3 -8.86 1.44 18.96
C ARG A 3 -7.47 1.88 18.54
N LEU A 4 -7.39 3.03 17.89
CA LEU A 4 -6.16 3.61 17.33
C LEU A 4 -5.93 5.04 17.82
N ASP A 5 -6.40 5.35 19.01
CA ASP A 5 -6.23 6.68 19.62
C ASP A 5 -4.72 7.00 19.75
N GLY A 6 -4.34 8.18 19.28
CA GLY A 6 -2.94 8.62 19.29
C GLY A 6 -2.03 7.94 18.27
N LYS A 7 -2.58 7.10 17.36
CA LYS A 7 -1.82 6.45 16.29
C LYS A 7 -1.89 7.25 15.00
N THR A 8 -0.77 7.30 14.27
CA THR A 8 -0.64 7.96 12.97
C THR A 8 -0.62 6.91 11.87
N VAL A 9 -1.55 7.02 10.93
CA VAL A 9 -1.69 6.13 9.77
C VAL A 9 -1.54 6.93 8.49
N VAL A 10 -0.59 6.59 7.64
CA VAL A 10 -0.43 7.17 6.30
C VAL A 10 -1.08 6.24 5.28
N VAL A 11 -2.00 6.77 4.46
CA VAL A 11 -2.67 6.01 3.38
C VAL A 11 -2.42 6.69 2.05
N THR A 12 -1.73 6.02 1.12
CA THR A 12 -1.59 6.52 -0.25
C THR A 12 -2.85 6.25 -1.05
N GLY A 13 -3.28 7.24 -1.86
CA GLY A 13 -4.51 7.14 -2.64
C GLY A 13 -5.78 7.09 -1.77
N ALA A 14 -5.77 7.79 -0.65
CA ALA A 14 -6.80 7.82 0.37
C ALA A 14 -8.15 8.41 -0.08
N ASN A 15 -8.20 9.04 -1.24
CA ASN A 15 -9.37 9.77 -1.74
C ASN A 15 -10.34 8.95 -2.59
N SER A 16 -10.13 7.64 -2.73
CA SER A 16 -11.05 6.80 -3.52
C SER A 16 -10.88 5.29 -3.24
N GLY A 17 -11.93 4.51 -3.53
CA GLY A 17 -11.89 3.05 -3.47
C GLY A 17 -11.40 2.53 -2.13
N LEU A 18 -10.48 1.55 -2.15
CA LEU A 18 -9.97 0.92 -0.93
C LEU A 18 -9.25 1.89 0.01
N GLY A 19 -8.52 2.87 -0.55
CA GLY A 19 -7.85 3.89 0.24
C GLY A 19 -8.85 4.77 1.00
N PHE A 20 -9.97 5.14 0.38
CA PHE A 20 -11.06 5.88 1.03
C PHE A 20 -11.69 5.06 2.17
N GLU A 21 -12.05 3.82 1.90
CA GLU A 21 -12.64 2.94 2.92
C GLU A 21 -11.68 2.65 4.08
N GLY A 22 -10.39 2.49 3.78
CA GLY A 22 -9.34 2.36 4.80
C GLY A 22 -9.22 3.60 5.67
N THR A 23 -9.17 4.77 5.04
CA THR A 23 -9.14 6.07 5.73
C THR A 23 -10.34 6.23 6.66
N ARG A 24 -11.55 5.97 6.15
CA ARG A 24 -12.79 6.01 6.93
C ARG A 24 -12.73 5.06 8.15
N ALA A 25 -12.27 3.83 7.92
CA ALA A 25 -12.20 2.81 8.95
C ALA A 25 -11.16 3.14 10.05
N PHE A 26 -9.97 3.63 9.68
CA PHE A 26 -8.94 4.03 10.63
C PHE A 26 -9.36 5.25 11.45
N ALA A 27 -9.91 6.28 10.78
CA ALA A 27 -10.41 7.48 11.45
C ALA A 27 -11.55 7.17 12.42
N ALA A 28 -12.48 6.27 12.06
CA ALA A 28 -13.55 5.80 12.95
C ALA A 28 -13.01 5.02 14.17
N LYS A 29 -11.73 4.66 14.20
CA LYS A 29 -11.08 4.01 15.34
C LYS A 29 -10.17 4.95 16.15
N GLY A 30 -10.17 6.24 15.82
CA GLY A 30 -9.43 7.26 16.56
C GLY A 30 -8.05 7.59 16.02
N ALA A 31 -7.64 7.00 14.87
CA ALA A 31 -6.36 7.32 14.27
C ALA A 31 -6.33 8.75 13.69
N THR A 32 -5.16 9.39 13.72
CA THR A 32 -4.84 10.47 12.81
C THR A 32 -4.46 9.84 11.46
N VAL A 33 -5.27 10.07 10.42
CA VAL A 33 -5.01 9.53 9.09
C VAL A 33 -4.47 10.61 8.18
N VAL A 34 -3.22 10.45 7.74
CA VAL A 34 -2.59 11.29 6.72
C VAL A 34 -3.00 10.74 5.35
N MET A 35 -3.80 11.52 4.64
CA MET A 35 -4.34 11.21 3.33
C MET A 35 -3.35 11.64 2.24
N ALA A 36 -2.41 10.77 1.87
CA ALA A 36 -1.38 11.03 0.86
C ALA A 36 -1.96 10.86 -0.55
N CYS A 37 -2.26 11.97 -1.23
CA CYS A 37 -3.00 11.99 -2.50
C CYS A 37 -2.40 12.94 -3.51
N ARG A 38 -2.41 12.59 -4.79
CA ARG A 38 -1.96 13.46 -5.88
C ARG A 38 -2.80 14.74 -6.05
N SER A 39 -4.11 14.67 -5.80
CA SER A 39 -5.02 15.82 -5.89
C SER A 39 -5.54 16.16 -4.52
N VAL A 40 -5.04 17.25 -3.95
CA VAL A 40 -5.49 17.80 -2.65
C VAL A 40 -6.99 18.11 -2.69
N GLU A 41 -7.49 18.74 -3.76
CA GLU A 41 -8.92 19.08 -3.89
C GLU A 41 -9.81 17.83 -3.73
N ARG A 42 -9.52 16.75 -4.45
CA ARG A 42 -10.31 15.51 -4.36
C ARG A 42 -10.12 14.78 -3.03
N ALA A 43 -9.01 15.00 -2.37
CA ALA A 43 -8.75 14.42 -1.05
C ALA A 43 -9.51 15.19 0.04
N GLU A 44 -9.63 16.50 -0.08
CA GLU A 44 -10.49 17.32 0.80
C GLU A 44 -11.96 16.97 0.63
N ASP A 45 -12.44 16.82 -0.61
CA ASP A 45 -13.82 16.37 -0.88
C ASP A 45 -14.09 15.02 -0.20
N ALA A 46 -13.15 14.08 -0.31
CA ALA A 46 -13.26 12.76 0.34
C ALA A 46 -13.20 12.85 1.87
N ALA A 47 -12.36 13.73 2.41
CA ALA A 47 -12.30 13.95 3.85
C ALA A 47 -13.60 14.56 4.39
N ASP A 48 -14.21 15.47 3.65
CA ASP A 48 -15.51 16.07 4.00
C ASP A 48 -16.65 15.03 3.93
N GLU A 49 -16.62 14.12 2.94
CA GLU A 49 -17.56 12.99 2.86
C GLU A 49 -17.42 12.09 4.09
N ILE A 50 -16.20 11.69 4.48
CA ILE A 50 -15.96 10.87 5.67
C ILE A 50 -16.48 11.57 6.94
N ARG A 51 -16.23 12.87 7.08
CA ARG A 51 -16.74 13.66 8.22
C ARG A 51 -18.27 13.71 8.24
N ALA A 52 -18.90 13.89 7.08
CA ALA A 52 -20.36 13.96 6.97
C ALA A 52 -21.03 12.62 7.33
N ASP A 53 -20.48 11.49 6.86
CA ASP A 53 -20.98 10.14 7.17
C ASP A 53 -20.89 9.80 8.67
N ALA A 54 -19.90 10.35 9.35
CA ALA A 54 -19.74 10.22 10.81
C ALA A 54 -20.61 11.20 11.63
N GLY A 55 -21.53 11.94 10.98
CA GLY A 55 -22.40 12.91 11.67
C GLY A 55 -21.68 14.23 12.03
N GLY A 56 -20.56 14.52 11.38
CA GLY A 56 -19.75 15.73 11.54
C GLY A 56 -18.56 15.59 12.48
N GLU A 57 -18.48 14.51 13.25
CA GLU A 57 -17.34 14.21 14.12
C GLU A 57 -16.83 12.80 13.83
N VAL A 58 -15.56 12.67 13.44
CA VAL A 58 -14.83 11.40 13.44
C VAL A 58 -14.04 11.29 14.74
N ASP A 59 -13.86 10.08 15.24
CA ASP A 59 -13.10 9.85 16.48
C ASP A 59 -11.62 10.25 16.33
N GLY A 60 -11.06 10.15 15.12
CA GLY A 60 -9.70 10.54 14.77
C GLY A 60 -9.62 11.87 14.02
N ALA A 61 -8.49 12.10 13.36
CA ALA A 61 -8.24 13.27 12.53
C ALA A 61 -7.93 12.87 11.07
N LEU A 62 -8.24 13.75 10.13
CA LEU A 62 -7.90 13.61 8.72
C LEU A 62 -6.97 14.77 8.32
N ASP A 63 -5.76 14.44 7.90
CA ASP A 63 -4.73 15.38 7.42
C ASP A 63 -4.47 15.12 5.93
N VAL A 64 -4.90 16.05 5.09
CA VAL A 64 -4.78 15.93 3.63
C VAL A 64 -3.44 16.51 3.19
N ARG A 65 -2.64 15.71 2.48
CA ARG A 65 -1.33 16.14 1.94
C ARG A 65 -1.14 15.69 0.51
N GLU A 66 -0.49 16.57 -0.27
CA GLU A 66 -0.08 16.22 -1.62
C GLU A 66 1.04 15.18 -1.60
N CYS A 67 0.85 14.11 -2.40
CA CYS A 67 1.86 13.09 -2.67
C CYS A 67 1.58 12.48 -4.04
N ASP A 68 2.36 12.86 -5.06
CA ASP A 68 2.31 12.21 -6.38
C ASP A 68 3.41 11.15 -6.47
N LEU A 69 3.02 9.89 -6.46
CA LEU A 69 3.93 8.76 -6.60
C LEU A 69 4.57 8.65 -8.00
N ALA A 70 4.12 9.45 -8.96
CA ALA A 70 4.73 9.58 -10.28
C ALA A 70 5.85 10.64 -10.32
N SER A 71 6.23 11.22 -9.16
CA SER A 71 7.30 12.22 -9.02
C SER A 71 8.08 11.94 -7.73
N LEU A 72 9.35 11.57 -7.85
CA LEU A 72 10.21 11.34 -6.69
C LEU A 72 10.44 12.62 -5.87
N ASP A 73 10.41 13.78 -6.52
CA ASP A 73 10.49 15.08 -5.83
C ASP A 73 9.23 15.35 -4.99
N SER A 74 8.04 14.99 -5.49
CA SER A 74 6.80 15.08 -4.71
C SER A 74 6.82 14.13 -3.51
N VAL A 75 7.30 12.89 -3.69
CA VAL A 75 7.48 11.92 -2.60
C VAL A 75 8.46 12.45 -1.55
N ALA A 76 9.56 13.06 -1.97
CA ALA A 76 10.52 13.67 -1.05
C ALA A 76 9.90 14.81 -0.25
N SER A 77 9.23 15.74 -0.94
CA SER A 77 8.58 16.91 -0.31
C SER A 77 7.50 16.48 0.69
N PHE A 78 6.72 15.45 0.36
CA PHE A 78 5.73 14.86 1.27
C PHE A 78 6.40 14.30 2.53
N ALA A 79 7.46 13.49 2.37
CA ALA A 79 8.15 12.87 3.49
C ALA A 79 8.81 13.91 4.41
N ASP A 80 9.48 14.90 3.84
CA ASP A 80 10.11 16.00 4.59
C ASP A 80 9.07 16.81 5.38
N GLY A 81 7.93 17.13 4.75
CA GLY A 81 6.82 17.81 5.39
C GLY A 81 6.17 16.97 6.50
N LEU A 82 6.06 15.66 6.32
CA LEU A 82 5.53 14.79 7.35
C LEU A 82 6.48 14.69 8.56
N ALA A 83 7.79 14.56 8.31
CA ALA A 83 8.80 14.49 9.36
C ALA A 83 8.93 15.81 10.16
N ALA A 84 8.52 16.93 9.59
CA ALA A 84 8.50 18.21 10.30
C ALA A 84 7.32 18.34 11.28
N ASP A 85 6.20 17.62 11.02
CA ASP A 85 4.96 17.78 11.77
C ASP A 85 4.63 16.57 12.67
N TYR A 86 5.22 15.40 12.41
CA TYR A 86 4.96 14.15 13.13
C TYR A 86 6.23 13.50 13.65
N ASP A 87 6.16 13.02 14.88
CA ASP A 87 7.29 12.32 15.54
C ASP A 87 7.37 10.83 15.14
N ALA A 88 6.24 10.25 14.67
CA ALA A 88 6.16 8.82 14.34
C ALA A 88 5.03 8.50 13.37
N VAL A 89 5.16 7.38 12.63
CA VAL A 89 4.13 6.77 11.79
C VAL A 89 3.94 5.31 12.21
N ASP A 90 2.77 4.99 12.76
CA ASP A 90 2.47 3.64 13.23
C ASP A 90 2.10 2.67 12.09
N VAL A 91 1.46 3.18 11.04
CA VAL A 91 1.11 2.39 9.84
C VAL A 91 1.33 3.20 8.57
N LEU A 92 2.03 2.60 7.61
CA LEU A 92 2.11 3.07 6.23
C LEU A 92 1.37 2.08 5.32
N CYS A 93 0.25 2.51 4.73
CA CYS A 93 -0.49 1.76 3.72
C CYS A 93 -0.06 2.20 2.31
N ASN A 94 0.84 1.44 1.68
CA ASN A 94 1.21 1.56 0.27
C ASN A 94 0.07 1.00 -0.60
N ASN A 95 -1.03 1.75 -0.71
CA ASN A 95 -2.28 1.33 -1.32
C ASN A 95 -2.49 1.86 -2.74
N ALA A 96 -2.06 3.09 -3.02
CA ALA A 96 -2.27 3.70 -4.32
C ALA A 96 -1.78 2.84 -5.50
N GLY A 97 -2.37 3.04 -6.66
CA GLY A 97 -1.91 2.36 -7.86
C GLY A 97 -2.72 2.69 -9.10
N VAL A 98 -2.11 2.40 -10.23
CA VAL A 98 -2.74 2.47 -11.56
C VAL A 98 -2.76 1.09 -12.19
N MET A 99 -3.79 0.78 -12.98
CA MET A 99 -4.03 -0.55 -13.51
C MET A 99 -4.29 -0.54 -15.01
N ALA A 100 -3.50 -1.33 -15.74
CA ALA A 100 -3.68 -1.64 -17.15
C ALA A 100 -3.90 -0.40 -18.05
N ILE A 101 -3.17 0.67 -17.76
CA ILE A 101 -3.18 1.93 -18.54
C ILE A 101 -2.32 1.80 -19.80
N PRO A 102 -2.51 2.64 -20.82
CA PRO A 102 -1.56 2.79 -21.91
C PRO A 102 -0.16 3.12 -21.39
N ARG A 103 0.88 2.73 -22.17
CA ARG A 103 2.26 3.09 -21.79
C ARG A 103 2.41 4.60 -21.70
N SER A 104 2.89 5.04 -20.57
CA SER A 104 3.31 6.40 -20.28
C SER A 104 4.49 6.34 -19.31
N GLU A 105 5.09 7.47 -19.03
CA GLU A 105 6.23 7.59 -18.14
C GLU A 105 5.89 8.54 -16.99
N THR A 106 6.50 8.29 -15.84
CA THR A 106 6.49 9.20 -14.70
C THR A 106 7.36 10.42 -14.99
N GLU A 107 7.36 11.42 -14.12
CA GLU A 107 8.25 12.59 -14.26
C GLU A 107 9.73 12.19 -14.27
N ASP A 108 10.07 11.09 -13.58
CA ASP A 108 11.42 10.55 -13.49
C ASP A 108 11.78 9.57 -14.63
N GLY A 109 10.86 9.37 -15.60
CA GLY A 109 11.11 8.55 -16.79
C GLY A 109 10.87 7.04 -16.60
N PHE A 110 10.20 6.60 -15.54
CA PHE A 110 9.84 5.20 -15.35
C PHE A 110 8.51 4.87 -16.03
N GLU A 111 8.34 3.61 -16.49
CA GLU A 111 7.01 3.15 -16.92
C GLU A 111 6.00 3.37 -15.78
N THR A 112 4.88 4.00 -16.10
CA THR A 112 3.99 4.58 -15.08
C THR A 112 3.45 3.55 -14.09
N GLN A 113 3.11 2.32 -14.51
CA GLN A 113 2.60 1.33 -13.57
C GLN A 113 3.70 0.82 -12.63
N PHE A 114 4.91 0.63 -13.14
CA PHE A 114 6.06 0.25 -12.31
C PHE A 114 6.51 1.41 -11.42
N GLY A 115 6.57 2.63 -11.97
CA GLY A 115 6.94 3.85 -11.25
C GLY A 115 5.99 4.14 -10.08
N VAL A 116 4.68 4.24 -10.35
CA VAL A 116 3.68 4.59 -9.33
C VAL A 116 3.44 3.46 -8.34
N ASN A 117 3.22 2.21 -8.85
CA ASN A 117 2.81 1.12 -7.99
C ASN A 117 3.96 0.59 -7.12
N HIS A 118 5.21 0.69 -7.60
CA HIS A 118 6.37 0.15 -6.91
C HIS A 118 7.42 1.20 -6.53
N LEU A 119 8.07 1.87 -7.49
CA LEU A 119 9.21 2.75 -7.18
C LEU A 119 8.83 3.94 -6.30
N GLY A 120 7.69 4.57 -6.54
CA GLY A 120 7.18 5.66 -5.69
C GLY A 120 6.91 5.20 -4.25
N HIS A 121 6.35 4.00 -4.06
CA HIS A 121 6.15 3.43 -2.73
C HIS A 121 7.45 2.96 -2.08
N PHE A 122 8.39 2.44 -2.86
CA PHE A 122 9.74 2.13 -2.38
C PHE A 122 10.39 3.40 -1.81
N ALA A 123 10.42 4.47 -2.61
CA ALA A 123 10.99 5.74 -2.18
C ALA A 123 10.26 6.33 -0.96
N LEU A 124 8.93 6.30 -0.94
CA LEU A 124 8.13 6.78 0.18
C LEU A 124 8.45 6.01 1.46
N THR A 125 8.48 4.67 1.39
CA THR A 125 8.76 3.83 2.55
C THR A 125 10.15 4.09 3.11
N GLY A 126 11.17 4.20 2.26
CA GLY A 126 12.54 4.49 2.70
C GLY A 126 12.68 5.87 3.33
N ARG A 127 12.03 6.89 2.76
CA ARG A 127 12.05 8.26 3.31
C ARG A 127 11.27 8.42 4.61
N LEU A 128 10.27 7.61 4.85
CA LEU A 128 9.50 7.61 6.10
C LEU A 128 10.07 6.62 7.14
N PHE A 129 11.18 5.97 6.84
CA PHE A 129 11.67 4.86 7.65
C PHE A 129 11.98 5.26 9.09
N ASP A 130 12.58 6.42 9.31
CA ASP A 130 12.90 6.92 10.66
C ASP A 130 11.61 7.16 11.48
N LEU A 131 10.54 7.65 10.85
CA LEU A 131 9.24 7.81 11.52
C LEU A 131 8.57 6.47 11.83
N LEU A 132 8.76 5.46 10.97
CA LEU A 132 8.27 4.10 11.20
C LEU A 132 9.03 3.43 12.36
N ASP A 133 10.36 3.55 12.39
CA ASP A 133 11.17 2.98 13.48
C ASP A 133 10.97 3.71 14.83
N ALA A 134 10.62 5.00 14.78
CA ALA A 134 10.29 5.78 15.98
C ALA A 134 8.93 5.41 16.60
N ALA A 135 8.04 4.73 15.84
CA ALA A 135 6.69 4.45 16.28
C ALA A 135 6.60 3.41 17.40
N GLU A 136 5.56 3.55 18.23
CA GLU A 136 5.20 2.53 19.23
C GLU A 136 4.43 1.36 18.63
N GLY A 137 3.94 1.52 17.38
CA GLY A 137 3.20 0.52 16.64
C GLY A 137 1.78 0.26 17.15
N ILE A 138 1.11 -0.73 16.53
CA ILE A 138 -0.26 -1.12 16.89
C ILE A 138 -0.23 -2.46 17.65
N GLY A 139 -0.98 -2.54 18.76
CA GLY A 139 -1.18 -3.77 19.54
C GLY A 139 -0.49 -3.85 20.89
N GLY A 140 0.22 -2.82 21.33
CA GLY A 140 0.75 -2.72 22.69
C GLY A 140 -0.22 -2.03 23.65
N ASP A 141 -0.25 -2.47 24.92
CA ASP A 141 -1.07 -1.85 25.99
C ASP A 141 -0.49 -0.50 26.50
N GLY A 142 0.23 0.24 25.66
CA GLY A 142 0.78 1.55 26.02
C GLY A 142 1.97 1.51 27.01
N ALA A 143 2.64 0.39 27.11
CA ALA A 143 3.86 0.29 27.92
C ALA A 143 5.04 0.96 27.19
N ALA A 144 5.53 2.07 27.74
CA ALA A 144 6.66 2.82 27.22
C ALA A 144 7.88 1.94 26.97
N ARG A 145 8.64 2.24 25.91
CA ARG A 145 9.96 1.63 25.64
C ARG A 145 10.81 1.62 26.90
N SER A 146 11.17 0.44 27.37
CA SER A 146 12.11 0.31 28.47
C SER A 146 13.49 0.77 27.99
N ALA A 147 14.16 1.60 28.79
CA ALA A 147 15.52 2.09 28.51
C ALA A 147 16.61 1.01 28.41
N ALA A 148 16.23 -0.26 28.43
CA ALA A 148 17.13 -1.44 28.41
C ALA A 148 17.05 -2.24 27.08
N GLY A 149 16.42 -1.74 26.02
CA GLY A 149 16.43 -2.39 24.70
C GLY A 149 15.67 -3.73 24.62
N SER A 150 14.97 -4.13 25.66
CA SER A 150 14.11 -5.33 25.63
C SER A 150 12.68 -4.89 25.32
N ARG A 151 12.16 -5.31 24.15
CA ARG A 151 10.75 -5.19 23.80
C ARG A 151 9.90 -5.99 24.76
N THR A 152 9.15 -5.31 25.57
CA THR A 152 8.02 -5.89 26.30
C THR A 152 6.74 -5.20 25.79
N GLU A 153 5.97 -5.93 25.00
CA GLU A 153 4.55 -5.67 24.72
C GLU A 153 4.15 -4.40 23.96
N SER A 154 5.08 -3.61 23.40
CA SER A 154 4.72 -2.58 22.40
C SER A 154 4.50 -3.23 21.04
N GLY A 155 3.48 -2.82 20.31
CA GLY A 155 3.25 -3.26 18.94
C GLY A 155 4.36 -2.80 18.00
N ASP A 156 4.42 -3.40 16.80
CA ASP A 156 5.33 -2.96 15.76
C ASP A 156 4.64 -2.01 14.81
N ALA A 157 5.37 -1.01 14.30
CA ALA A 157 4.92 -0.24 13.14
C ALA A 157 4.71 -1.17 11.94
N ARG A 158 3.79 -0.81 11.04
CA ARG A 158 3.41 -1.64 9.91
C ARG A 158 3.64 -0.92 8.58
N VAL A 159 4.37 -1.58 7.69
CA VAL A 159 4.36 -1.25 6.27
C VAL A 159 3.45 -2.26 5.56
N VAL A 160 2.27 -1.82 5.14
CA VAL A 160 1.27 -2.65 4.45
C VAL A 160 1.34 -2.38 2.96
N THR A 161 1.81 -3.33 2.18
CA THR A 161 1.97 -3.17 0.73
C THR A 161 0.85 -3.88 -0.03
N GLN A 162 0.06 -3.09 -0.76
CA GLN A 162 -1.08 -3.59 -1.53
C GLN A 162 -0.63 -4.21 -2.85
N SER A 163 -0.88 -5.51 -3.01
CA SER A 163 -0.73 -6.23 -4.27
C SER A 163 -2.10 -6.44 -4.95
N SER A 164 -2.20 -7.40 -5.83
CA SER A 164 -3.40 -7.80 -6.58
C SER A 164 -3.23 -9.24 -7.04
N GLY A 165 -4.31 -9.98 -7.25
CA GLY A 165 -4.26 -11.30 -7.91
C GLY A 165 -3.56 -11.28 -9.27
N ALA A 166 -3.38 -10.11 -9.89
CA ALA A 166 -2.60 -9.97 -11.12
C ALA A 166 -1.10 -10.33 -10.96
N HIS A 167 -0.56 -10.35 -9.74
CA HIS A 167 0.82 -10.78 -9.47
C HIS A 167 1.10 -12.20 -9.97
N GLU A 168 0.07 -13.06 -10.03
CA GLU A 168 0.21 -14.43 -10.52
C GLU A 168 0.66 -14.52 -11.99
N GLN A 169 0.40 -13.47 -12.77
CA GLN A 169 0.82 -13.35 -14.17
C GLN A 169 2.04 -12.42 -14.33
N GLY A 170 2.60 -11.95 -13.20
CA GLY A 170 3.77 -11.11 -13.17
C GLY A 170 5.04 -11.92 -13.46
N GLU A 171 5.93 -11.37 -14.28
CA GLU A 171 7.25 -11.91 -14.57
C GLU A 171 8.28 -10.77 -14.49
N MET A 172 9.38 -11.00 -13.77
CA MET A 172 10.47 -10.04 -13.71
C MET A 172 11.37 -10.18 -14.94
N ASP A 173 11.50 -9.10 -15.70
CA ASP A 173 12.52 -8.98 -16.76
C ASP A 173 13.40 -7.78 -16.44
N PHE A 174 14.49 -8.04 -15.74
CA PHE A 174 15.46 -7.02 -15.34
C PHE A 174 16.21 -6.39 -16.50
N SER A 175 16.10 -6.92 -17.71
CA SER A 175 16.66 -6.32 -18.92
C SER A 175 15.75 -5.26 -19.55
N ASP A 176 14.48 -5.16 -19.08
CA ASP A 176 13.48 -4.24 -19.60
C ASP A 176 12.35 -3.97 -18.57
N LEU A 177 12.71 -3.43 -17.41
CA LEU A 177 11.73 -3.09 -16.37
C LEU A 177 10.81 -1.93 -16.80
N ASN A 178 11.32 -1.03 -17.63
CA ASN A 178 10.59 0.13 -18.15
C ASN A 178 9.79 -0.16 -19.44
N TRP A 179 9.73 -1.43 -19.89
CA TRP A 179 8.95 -1.81 -21.07
C TRP A 179 9.27 -0.98 -22.32
N GLU A 180 10.55 -0.78 -22.62
CA GLU A 180 11.02 0.01 -23.76
C GLU A 180 10.87 -0.74 -25.08
N ARG A 181 10.94 -2.09 -25.05
CA ARG A 181 10.92 -2.94 -26.26
C ARG A 181 9.52 -3.31 -26.71
N SER A 182 8.66 -3.73 -25.78
CA SER A 182 7.29 -4.12 -26.11
C SER A 182 6.40 -4.00 -24.88
N TYR A 183 5.26 -3.33 -24.98
CA TYR A 183 4.36 -3.05 -23.88
C TYR A 183 3.09 -3.88 -23.92
N GLY A 184 2.81 -4.53 -22.81
CA GLY A 184 1.54 -5.19 -22.57
C GLY A 184 0.93 -4.70 -21.24
N LYS A 185 -0.08 -3.84 -21.32
CA LYS A 185 -0.62 -3.14 -20.14
C LYS A 185 -0.98 -4.03 -18.94
N TRP A 186 -1.52 -5.23 -19.20
CA TRP A 186 -1.83 -6.20 -18.15
C TRP A 186 -0.59 -6.92 -17.62
N LYS A 187 0.40 -7.17 -18.49
CA LYS A 187 1.68 -7.74 -18.07
C LYS A 187 2.48 -6.74 -17.23
N ALA A 188 2.47 -5.46 -17.62
CA ALA A 188 3.11 -4.39 -16.84
C ALA A 188 2.44 -4.24 -15.46
N TYR A 189 1.10 -4.29 -15.40
CA TYR A 189 0.38 -4.29 -14.14
C TYR A 189 0.72 -5.52 -13.28
N GLY A 190 0.70 -6.72 -13.85
CA GLY A 190 1.08 -7.96 -13.13
C GLY A 190 2.49 -7.89 -12.58
N ARG A 191 3.47 -7.41 -13.41
CA ARG A 191 4.86 -7.18 -12.96
C ARG A 191 4.92 -6.19 -11.80
N SER A 192 4.24 -5.05 -11.89
CA SER A 192 4.26 -4.06 -10.81
C SER A 192 3.69 -4.61 -9.50
N LYS A 193 2.69 -5.49 -9.56
CA LYS A 193 2.09 -6.13 -8.38
C LYS A 193 2.91 -7.30 -7.82
N LEU A 194 3.68 -7.99 -8.68
CA LEU A 194 4.72 -8.93 -8.24
C LEU A 194 5.87 -8.17 -7.57
N SER A 195 6.29 -7.03 -8.12
CA SER A 195 7.32 -6.17 -7.51
C SER A 195 6.95 -5.72 -6.10
N ASN A 196 5.65 -5.43 -5.86
CA ASN A 196 5.16 -5.08 -4.53
C ASN A 196 5.34 -6.23 -3.51
N LEU A 197 5.12 -7.48 -3.92
CA LEU A 197 5.34 -8.65 -3.06
C LEU A 197 6.83 -8.90 -2.81
N LEU A 198 7.65 -8.86 -3.88
CA LEU A 198 9.11 -9.00 -3.77
C LEU A 198 9.68 -7.95 -2.81
N PHE A 199 9.23 -6.69 -2.93
CA PHE A 199 9.61 -5.61 -2.02
C PHE A 199 9.20 -5.90 -0.58
N ALA A 200 7.93 -6.24 -0.34
CA ALA A 200 7.42 -6.46 1.00
C ALA A 200 8.18 -7.59 1.73
N TYR A 201 8.48 -8.68 1.02
CA TYR A 201 9.21 -9.82 1.60
C TYR A 201 10.70 -9.54 1.76
N GLU A 202 11.31 -8.79 0.83
CA GLU A 202 12.71 -8.40 0.98
C GLU A 202 12.89 -7.40 2.12
N LEU A 203 12.00 -6.43 2.25
CA LEU A 203 12.01 -5.49 3.38
C LEU A 203 11.95 -6.26 4.70
N GLN A 204 11.04 -7.24 4.84
CA GLN A 204 10.98 -8.04 6.07
C GLN A 204 12.26 -8.83 6.33
N ARG A 205 12.85 -9.45 5.30
CA ARG A 205 14.12 -10.18 5.47
C ARG A 205 15.26 -9.29 5.95
N ARG A 206 15.30 -8.04 5.48
CA ARG A 206 16.30 -7.06 5.92
C ARG A 206 16.04 -6.60 7.33
N LEU A 207 14.77 -6.35 7.69
CA LEU A 207 14.36 -6.04 9.06
C LEU A 207 14.75 -7.16 10.03
N ASP A 208 14.51 -8.42 9.66
CA ASP A 208 14.87 -9.59 10.48
C ASP A 208 16.39 -9.75 10.66
N ALA A 209 17.17 -9.27 9.70
CA ALA A 209 18.63 -9.33 9.72
C ALA A 209 19.28 -8.11 10.41
N SER A 210 18.54 -7.03 10.59
CA SER A 210 19.04 -5.79 11.20
C SER A 210 19.16 -5.95 12.73
N GLU A 211 20.28 -5.50 13.28
CA GLU A 211 20.48 -5.41 14.74
C GLU A 211 19.97 -4.06 15.28
N ASP A 212 19.88 -3.06 14.43
CA ASP A 212 19.54 -1.68 14.81
C ASP A 212 18.03 -1.38 14.75
N VAL A 213 17.30 -2.04 13.85
CA VAL A 213 15.85 -1.85 13.63
C VAL A 213 15.08 -3.04 14.16
N SER A 214 14.17 -2.80 15.08
CA SER A 214 13.41 -3.88 15.70
C SER A 214 11.93 -3.57 15.91
N GLY A 215 11.41 -2.44 15.35
CA GLY A 215 10.09 -1.88 15.58
C GLY A 215 9.17 -1.86 14.37
N VAL A 216 9.58 -2.45 13.27
CA VAL A 216 8.84 -2.37 12.01
C VAL A 216 8.57 -3.78 11.48
N ARG A 217 7.36 -4.02 10.99
CA ARG A 217 7.02 -5.22 10.22
C ARG A 217 6.53 -4.83 8.84
N SER A 218 7.01 -5.51 7.82
CA SER A 218 6.52 -5.41 6.45
C SER A 218 5.58 -6.56 6.16
N VAL A 219 4.38 -6.24 5.70
CA VAL A 219 3.34 -7.23 5.35
C VAL A 219 2.73 -6.87 3.99
N ALA A 220 2.26 -7.88 3.27
CA ALA A 220 1.59 -7.68 2.00
C ALA A 220 0.11 -8.07 2.11
N CYS A 221 -0.73 -7.43 1.29
CA CYS A 221 -2.12 -7.83 1.18
C CYS A 221 -2.64 -7.72 -0.24
N HIS A 222 -3.76 -8.38 -0.50
CA HIS A 222 -4.52 -8.18 -1.73
C HIS A 222 -6.03 -8.21 -1.45
N PRO A 223 -6.81 -7.35 -2.13
CA PRO A 223 -8.20 -7.09 -1.76
C PRO A 223 -9.20 -8.13 -2.29
N GLY A 224 -8.75 -9.16 -3.00
CA GLY A 224 -9.64 -10.01 -3.78
C GLY A 224 -10.11 -9.31 -5.06
N TYR A 225 -11.28 -9.69 -5.55
CA TYR A 225 -11.93 -9.07 -6.70
C TYR A 225 -12.93 -8.01 -6.21
N THR A 226 -12.50 -6.76 -6.18
CA THR A 226 -13.30 -5.64 -5.65
C THR A 226 -13.78 -4.75 -6.80
N ASP A 227 -15.05 -4.35 -6.80
CA ASP A 227 -15.62 -3.39 -7.76
C ASP A 227 -15.13 -1.98 -7.40
N THR A 228 -14.00 -1.59 -7.99
CA THR A 228 -13.43 -0.25 -7.81
C THR A 228 -13.54 0.57 -9.09
N ASN A 229 -13.54 1.90 -8.96
CA ASN A 229 -13.50 2.85 -10.09
C ASN A 229 -12.34 2.59 -11.07
N LEU A 230 -11.31 1.88 -10.62
CA LEU A 230 -10.14 1.52 -11.42
C LEU A 230 -10.49 0.57 -12.57
N GLN A 231 -11.35 -0.42 -12.32
CA GLN A 231 -11.82 -1.38 -13.32
C GLN A 231 -12.78 -0.73 -14.34
N MET A 232 -13.65 0.17 -13.87
CA MET A 232 -14.59 0.88 -14.74
C MET A 232 -13.88 1.81 -15.71
N ARG A 233 -12.84 2.53 -15.28
CA ARG A 233 -12.01 3.37 -16.16
C ARG A 233 -11.36 2.57 -17.27
N THR A 234 -10.79 1.41 -16.97
CA THR A 234 -10.18 0.51 -17.96
C THR A 234 -11.19 0.04 -19.01
N ALA A 235 -12.45 -0.23 -18.60
CA ALA A 235 -13.52 -0.63 -19.53
C ALA A 235 -14.03 0.54 -20.39
N GLU A 236 -14.06 1.75 -19.84
CA GLU A 236 -14.45 2.97 -20.57
C GLU A 236 -13.45 3.33 -21.66
N GLU A 237 -12.16 3.26 -21.36
CA GLU A 237 -11.08 3.53 -22.30
C GLU A 237 -10.98 2.50 -23.43
N SER A 238 -11.43 1.24 -23.21
CA SER A 238 -11.43 0.21 -24.25
C SER A 238 -12.39 0.47 -25.40
N GLY A 239 -13.42 1.30 -25.20
CA GLY A 239 -14.45 1.62 -26.22
C GLY A 239 -15.31 0.42 -26.65
N ASN A 240 -15.11 -0.78 -26.07
CA ASN A 240 -15.82 -2.01 -26.46
C ASN A 240 -17.08 -2.24 -25.60
N PRO A 241 -18.29 -2.12 -26.17
CA PRO A 241 -19.54 -2.26 -25.42
C PRO A 241 -19.75 -3.68 -24.84
N LEU A 242 -19.25 -4.71 -25.50
CA LEU A 242 -19.31 -6.09 -25.00
C LEU A 242 -18.43 -6.28 -23.76
N MET A 243 -17.28 -5.64 -23.74
CA MET A 243 -16.37 -5.66 -22.59
C MET A 243 -16.98 -4.91 -21.39
N LYS A 244 -17.65 -3.78 -21.63
CA LYS A 244 -18.39 -3.03 -20.59
C LYS A 244 -19.50 -3.88 -19.97
N VAL A 245 -20.29 -4.57 -20.80
CA VAL A 245 -21.37 -5.45 -20.32
C VAL A 245 -20.79 -6.65 -19.59
N GLY A 246 -19.75 -7.28 -20.13
CA GLY A 246 -19.07 -8.42 -19.50
C GLY A 246 -18.49 -8.05 -18.12
N MET A 247 -17.85 -6.89 -17.99
CA MET A 247 -17.32 -6.43 -16.71
C MET A 247 -18.42 -6.06 -15.71
N LYS A 248 -19.53 -5.43 -16.16
CA LYS A 248 -20.68 -5.17 -15.28
C LYS A 248 -21.27 -6.45 -14.72
N VAL A 249 -21.37 -7.50 -15.55
CA VAL A 249 -21.88 -8.82 -15.10
C VAL A 249 -20.85 -9.48 -14.16
N ALA A 250 -19.56 -9.41 -14.49
CA ALA A 250 -18.52 -9.95 -13.63
C ALA A 250 -18.48 -9.24 -12.27
N ASN A 251 -18.58 -7.90 -12.26
CA ASN A 251 -18.65 -7.11 -11.03
C ASN A 251 -19.90 -7.45 -10.20
N ALA A 252 -21.06 -7.60 -10.84
CA ALA A 252 -22.31 -7.94 -10.14
C ALA A 252 -22.29 -9.36 -9.53
N VAL A 253 -21.49 -10.29 -10.07
CA VAL A 253 -21.44 -11.69 -9.63
C VAL A 253 -20.24 -11.99 -8.74
N LEU A 254 -19.08 -11.38 -9.02
CA LEU A 254 -17.81 -11.67 -8.38
C LEU A 254 -17.28 -10.49 -7.56
N GLY A 255 -17.69 -9.26 -7.88
CA GLY A 255 -17.24 -8.05 -7.19
C GLY A 255 -17.66 -8.06 -5.72
N GLN A 256 -16.78 -7.61 -4.86
CA GLN A 256 -17.09 -7.24 -3.48
C GLN A 256 -17.28 -5.73 -3.42
N ASP A 257 -18.12 -5.27 -2.50
CA ASP A 257 -18.19 -3.85 -2.18
C ASP A 257 -16.83 -3.38 -1.61
N PRO A 258 -16.41 -2.14 -1.86
CA PRO A 258 -15.12 -1.63 -1.39
C PRO A 258 -14.90 -1.71 0.12
N ASP A 259 -15.96 -1.63 0.92
CA ASP A 259 -15.95 -1.79 2.38
C ASP A 259 -15.55 -3.20 2.83
N VAL A 260 -15.87 -4.23 2.03
CA VAL A 260 -15.40 -5.62 2.26
C VAL A 260 -14.01 -5.82 1.66
N GLY A 261 -13.75 -5.24 0.47
CA GLY A 261 -12.45 -5.34 -0.20
C GLY A 261 -11.29 -4.71 0.57
N VAL A 262 -11.55 -3.78 1.48
CA VAL A 262 -10.54 -3.15 2.33
C VAL A 262 -10.13 -4.00 3.54
N GLU A 263 -10.93 -5.00 3.92
CA GLU A 263 -10.67 -5.82 5.11
C GLU A 263 -9.27 -6.45 5.15
N PRO A 264 -8.68 -6.99 4.06
CA PRO A 264 -7.31 -7.51 4.09
C PRO A 264 -6.27 -6.45 4.45
N MET A 265 -6.41 -5.21 3.97
CA MET A 265 -5.51 -4.11 4.33
C MET A 265 -5.66 -3.74 5.82
N LEU A 266 -6.89 -3.62 6.32
CA LEU A 266 -7.16 -3.34 7.73
C LEU A 266 -6.64 -4.46 8.64
N TYR A 267 -6.83 -5.72 8.25
CA TYR A 267 -6.32 -6.87 8.98
C TYR A 267 -4.79 -6.88 9.02
N ALA A 268 -4.12 -6.67 7.88
CA ALA A 268 -2.67 -6.57 7.77
C ALA A 268 -2.10 -5.42 8.63
N ALA A 269 -2.81 -4.30 8.67
CA ALA A 269 -2.41 -3.12 9.43
C ALA A 269 -2.53 -3.30 10.94
N THR A 270 -3.55 -4.05 11.43
CA THR A 270 -3.96 -3.96 12.85
C THR A 270 -3.98 -5.28 13.61
N THR A 271 -3.81 -6.41 12.92
CA THR A 271 -3.81 -7.73 13.58
C THR A 271 -2.37 -8.14 13.90
N ASP A 272 -2.18 -8.82 15.02
CA ASP A 272 -0.89 -9.40 15.35
C ASP A 272 -0.61 -10.61 14.46
N ILE A 273 0.18 -10.36 13.40
CA ILE A 273 0.64 -11.34 12.42
C ILE A 273 2.13 -11.18 12.20
N ASP A 274 2.78 -12.25 11.78
CA ASP A 274 4.22 -12.25 11.52
C ASP A 274 4.59 -11.30 10.39
N GLY A 275 5.77 -10.70 10.47
CA GLY A 275 6.36 -9.98 9.34
C GLY A 275 6.55 -10.92 8.13
N GLY A 276 6.40 -10.37 6.92
CA GLY A 276 6.40 -11.16 5.69
C GLY A 276 5.09 -11.93 5.43
N ALA A 277 4.07 -11.75 6.25
CA ALA A 277 2.75 -12.35 6.01
C ALA A 277 2.11 -11.77 4.74
N TYR A 278 1.33 -12.62 4.07
CA TYR A 278 0.47 -12.24 2.96
C TYR A 278 -0.99 -12.42 3.35
N VAL A 279 -1.75 -11.33 3.30
CA VAL A 279 -3.16 -11.33 3.71
C VAL A 279 -4.06 -11.27 2.48
N GLU A 280 -5.01 -12.19 2.41
CA GLU A 280 -5.95 -12.32 1.30
C GLU A 280 -7.35 -12.70 1.81
N PRO A 281 -8.40 -12.54 0.99
CA PRO A 281 -9.72 -13.07 1.33
C PRO A 281 -9.71 -14.61 1.43
N GLY A 282 -10.19 -15.16 2.53
CA GLY A 282 -10.15 -16.60 2.83
C GLY A 282 -11.27 -17.44 2.18
N GLY A 283 -12.09 -16.87 1.29
CA GLY A 283 -13.22 -17.54 0.67
C GLY A 283 -12.92 -18.09 -0.72
N PHE A 284 -13.97 -18.24 -1.53
CA PHE A 284 -13.88 -18.90 -2.83
C PHE A 284 -12.82 -18.24 -3.74
N MET A 285 -11.83 -19.03 -4.14
CA MET A 285 -10.69 -18.64 -5.00
C MET A 285 -9.92 -17.39 -4.52
N ASN A 286 -9.91 -17.11 -3.23
CA ASN A 286 -9.32 -15.93 -2.62
C ASN A 286 -9.83 -14.60 -3.21
N MET A 287 -11.05 -14.63 -3.77
CA MET A 287 -11.67 -13.46 -4.39
C MET A 287 -12.59 -12.70 -3.43
N ARG A 288 -13.11 -13.35 -2.39
CA ARG A 288 -14.04 -12.77 -1.40
C ARG A 288 -13.96 -13.52 -0.07
N GLY A 289 -14.50 -12.92 0.98
CA GLY A 289 -14.57 -13.51 2.32
C GLY A 289 -13.68 -12.77 3.32
N HIS A 290 -13.77 -13.17 4.58
CA HIS A 290 -12.97 -12.55 5.63
C HIS A 290 -11.47 -12.74 5.39
N PRO A 291 -10.64 -11.77 5.80
CA PRO A 291 -9.20 -11.82 5.60
C PRO A 291 -8.56 -13.00 6.34
N THR A 292 -7.59 -13.60 5.72
CA THR A 292 -6.77 -14.68 6.29
C THR A 292 -5.33 -14.53 5.85
N VAL A 293 -4.42 -15.06 6.63
CA VAL A 293 -3.02 -15.23 6.19
C VAL A 293 -2.97 -16.39 5.21
N GLY A 294 -2.53 -16.12 4.01
CA GLY A 294 -2.42 -17.07 2.91
C GLY A 294 -1.00 -17.15 2.34
N ARG A 295 -0.91 -17.56 1.08
CA ARG A 295 0.37 -17.67 0.37
C ARG A 295 0.22 -17.14 -1.06
N SER A 296 1.08 -16.19 -1.43
CA SER A 296 1.19 -15.70 -2.81
C SER A 296 1.88 -16.72 -3.73
N ASN A 297 2.03 -16.39 -5.03
CA ASN A 297 2.67 -17.27 -5.99
C ASN A 297 4.18 -17.50 -5.69
N ASP A 298 4.74 -18.59 -6.24
CA ASP A 298 6.14 -18.96 -5.97
C ASP A 298 7.15 -17.90 -6.46
N ALA A 299 6.84 -17.17 -7.54
CA ALA A 299 7.71 -16.12 -8.07
C ALA A 299 7.93 -14.97 -7.06
N SER A 300 6.95 -14.68 -6.22
CA SER A 300 7.08 -13.64 -5.19
C SER A 300 8.05 -13.99 -4.06
N TYR A 301 8.39 -15.27 -3.89
CA TYR A 301 9.36 -15.74 -2.91
C TYR A 301 10.77 -15.92 -3.47
N ASP A 302 11.00 -15.59 -4.75
CA ASP A 302 12.33 -15.64 -5.36
C ASP A 302 13.22 -14.57 -4.71
N ARG A 303 14.23 -15.05 -3.95
CA ARG A 303 15.14 -14.17 -3.20
C ARG A 303 16.11 -13.43 -4.10
N GLU A 304 16.49 -14.04 -5.22
CA GLU A 304 17.42 -13.40 -6.16
C GLU A 304 16.72 -12.27 -6.91
N ASP A 305 15.48 -12.49 -7.38
CA ASP A 305 14.69 -11.45 -8.01
C ASP A 305 14.36 -10.32 -7.02
N ALA A 306 14.05 -10.65 -5.77
CA ALA A 306 13.79 -9.66 -4.72
C ALA A 306 15.02 -8.79 -4.43
N ARG A 307 16.22 -9.41 -4.31
CA ARG A 307 17.48 -8.69 -4.10
C ARG A 307 17.81 -7.78 -5.29
N ARG A 308 17.69 -8.29 -6.53
CA ARG A 308 17.95 -7.53 -7.75
C ARG A 308 16.97 -6.35 -7.90
N LEU A 309 15.68 -6.57 -7.57
CA LEU A 309 14.67 -5.53 -7.60
C LEU A 309 14.98 -4.44 -6.55
N TRP A 310 15.41 -4.83 -5.36
CA TRP A 310 15.81 -3.90 -4.31
C TRP A 310 16.98 -3.02 -4.76
N GLU A 311 18.05 -3.64 -5.29
CA GLU A 311 19.23 -2.93 -5.80
C GLU A 311 18.85 -1.96 -6.91
N TYR A 312 18.05 -2.41 -7.88
CA TYR A 312 17.53 -1.55 -8.93
C TYR A 312 16.71 -0.39 -8.37
N SER A 313 15.81 -0.66 -7.42
CA SER A 313 14.95 0.38 -6.84
C SER A 313 15.76 1.39 -6.05
N THR A 314 16.77 0.97 -5.31
CA THR A 314 17.71 1.85 -4.61
C THR A 314 18.45 2.77 -5.61
N GLU A 315 19.01 2.21 -6.69
CA GLU A 315 19.70 2.98 -7.71
C GLU A 315 18.75 3.96 -8.43
N ALA A 316 17.56 3.47 -8.84
CA ALA A 316 16.59 4.25 -9.60
C ALA A 316 15.97 5.41 -8.79
N THR A 317 15.75 5.22 -7.50
CA THR A 317 15.12 6.23 -6.63
C THR A 317 16.12 7.07 -5.84
N GLY A 318 17.38 6.62 -5.73
CA GLY A 318 18.39 7.22 -4.87
C GLY A 318 18.07 7.13 -3.36
N VAL A 319 17.15 6.23 -2.97
CA VAL A 319 16.72 6.06 -1.58
C VAL A 319 17.31 4.79 -1.00
N GLU A 320 18.05 4.93 0.10
CA GLU A 320 18.60 3.82 0.89
C GLU A 320 17.76 3.61 2.14
N PHE A 321 17.72 2.37 2.63
CA PHE A 321 17.05 2.01 3.88
C PHE A 321 18.12 1.70 4.93
N PRO A 322 17.92 2.09 6.18
CA PRO A 322 18.86 1.80 7.26
C PRO A 322 18.72 0.35 7.80
N VAL A 323 18.59 -0.67 6.90
CA VAL A 323 18.33 -2.09 7.23
C VAL A 323 19.21 -3.03 6.44
#